data_08452b632e64af6311ed2d1dbba4d4eb
#
_entry.id   08452b632e64af6311ed2d1dbba4d4eb
#
_cell.length_a   1.000
_cell.length_b   1.000
_cell.length_c   1.000
_cell.angle_alpha   90.00
_cell.angle_beta   90.00
_cell.angle_gamma   90.00
#
_symmetry.space_group_name_H-M   'P 1'
#
loop_
_entity.id
_entity.type
_entity.pdbx_description
1 polymer ?
#
loop_
_entity_poly.entity_id
_entity_poly.type
_entity_poly.pdbx_seq_one_letter_code
_entity_poly.pdbx_strand_id
1 'polypeptide(L)'
;LTPEGTFLDDMIVYRMAPIHFLLVVNAGNLAKDYAWVSEQVKATGDAVAIDSSSRYALIAIQGPASREVLQPLTGVELADIAPFWFSHGEVANARATVARTGYTGEDGYEIFIPPNMADRVWQAILESGRSADVVPAGLGARDTLRLEASMRLYGNDIDESTTVLEAGLGWIIG
;
A
#
# COMPACT_ATOMS: atom_id res chain seq x y z
N LEU A 1 -6.22 3.76 -16.06
CA LEU A 1 -7.44 4.38 -16.62
C LEU A 1 -7.87 3.62 -17.88
N THR A 2 -9.17 3.75 -18.23
CA THR A 2 -9.67 3.36 -19.56
C THR A 2 -9.20 4.37 -20.61
N PRO A 3 -9.35 4.08 -21.92
CA PRO A 3 -9.12 5.06 -22.98
C PRO A 3 -9.97 6.33 -22.88
N GLU A 4 -11.14 6.23 -22.23
CA GLU A 4 -12.09 7.33 -21.99
C GLU A 4 -11.70 8.19 -20.78
N GLY A 5 -10.68 7.77 -20.01
CA GLY A 5 -10.19 8.48 -18.81
C GLY A 5 -10.94 8.19 -17.54
N THR A 6 -11.70 7.08 -17.50
CA THR A 6 -12.37 6.57 -16.28
C THR A 6 -11.46 5.62 -15.51
N PHE A 7 -11.79 5.31 -14.25
CA PHE A 7 -10.95 4.46 -13.42
C PHE A 7 -11.13 2.97 -13.72
N LEU A 8 -10.06 2.30 -14.08
CA LEU A 8 -9.99 0.83 -14.00
C LEU A 8 -9.78 0.37 -12.56
N ASP A 9 -8.86 1.00 -11.88
CA ASP A 9 -8.58 0.90 -10.45
C ASP A 9 -7.66 2.05 -10.01
N ASP A 10 -7.40 2.17 -8.72
CA ASP A 10 -6.33 2.96 -8.15
C ASP A 10 -5.26 2.03 -7.54
N MET A 11 -4.00 2.44 -7.63
CA MET A 11 -2.89 1.61 -7.15
C MET A 11 -1.68 2.45 -6.75
N ILE A 12 -0.81 1.84 -5.95
CA ILE A 12 0.52 2.40 -5.68
C ILE A 12 1.55 1.68 -6.55
N VAL A 13 2.41 2.47 -7.21
CA VAL A 13 3.51 1.94 -8.02
C VAL A 13 4.83 2.26 -7.33
N TYR A 14 5.52 1.23 -6.86
CA TYR A 14 6.85 1.34 -6.29
C TYR A 14 7.91 1.06 -7.37
N ARG A 15 8.82 1.99 -7.58
CA ARG A 15 9.97 1.77 -8.44
C ARG A 15 11.09 1.11 -7.64
N MET A 16 11.15 -0.22 -7.69
CA MET A 16 12.11 -1.03 -6.94
C MET A 16 13.53 -0.92 -7.52
N ALA A 17 13.65 -0.72 -8.83
CA ALA A 17 14.90 -0.52 -9.57
C ALA A 17 14.59 0.23 -10.89
N PRO A 18 15.59 0.66 -11.67
CA PRO A 18 15.37 1.41 -12.92
C PRO A 18 14.35 0.78 -13.88
N ILE A 19 14.30 -0.55 -13.93
CA ILE A 19 13.42 -1.34 -14.81
C ILE A 19 12.57 -2.36 -14.06
N HIS A 20 12.42 -2.21 -12.74
CA HIS A 20 11.64 -3.12 -11.90
C HIS A 20 10.64 -2.35 -11.06
N PHE A 21 9.37 -2.68 -11.20
CA PHE A 21 8.26 -2.02 -10.51
C PHE A 21 7.43 -3.05 -9.73
N LEU A 22 6.95 -2.67 -8.57
CA LEU A 22 5.94 -3.39 -7.81
C LEU A 22 4.66 -2.57 -7.83
N LEU A 23 3.59 -3.15 -8.37
CA LEU A 23 2.25 -2.58 -8.38
C LEU A 23 1.46 -3.18 -7.22
N VAL A 24 0.91 -2.33 -6.37
CA VAL A 24 0.06 -2.75 -5.25
C VAL A 24 -1.37 -2.33 -5.59
N VAL A 25 -2.16 -3.32 -5.95
CA VAL A 25 -3.53 -3.18 -6.42
C VAL A 25 -4.54 -3.51 -5.32
N ASN A 26 -5.79 -3.12 -5.50
CA ASN A 26 -6.87 -3.46 -4.58
C ASN A 26 -7.16 -4.97 -4.59
N ALA A 27 -7.25 -5.59 -3.41
CA ALA A 27 -7.40 -7.05 -3.28
C ALA A 27 -8.62 -7.60 -4.02
N GLY A 28 -9.73 -6.86 -4.01
CA GLY A 28 -10.96 -7.25 -4.71
C GLY A 28 -10.85 -7.23 -6.24
N ASN A 29 -9.88 -6.49 -6.79
CA ASN A 29 -9.70 -6.29 -8.22
C ASN A 29 -8.47 -7.01 -8.79
N LEU A 30 -7.73 -7.75 -7.97
CA LEU A 30 -6.47 -8.40 -8.34
C LEU A 30 -6.51 -9.08 -9.71
N ALA A 31 -7.52 -9.91 -9.98
CA ALA A 31 -7.63 -10.65 -11.23
C ALA A 31 -7.84 -9.73 -12.44
N LYS A 32 -8.71 -8.71 -12.29
CA LYS A 32 -8.99 -7.70 -13.32
C LYS A 32 -7.73 -6.90 -13.65
N ASP A 33 -7.07 -6.37 -12.63
CA ASP A 33 -5.91 -5.51 -12.78
C ASP A 33 -4.72 -6.27 -13.36
N TYR A 34 -4.47 -7.49 -12.87
CA TYR A 34 -3.41 -8.34 -13.42
C TYR A 34 -3.66 -8.70 -14.89
N ALA A 35 -4.91 -8.99 -15.27
CA ALA A 35 -5.27 -9.27 -16.66
C ALA A 35 -5.00 -8.05 -17.55
N TRP A 36 -5.45 -6.87 -17.12
CA TRP A 36 -5.25 -5.62 -17.87
C TRP A 36 -3.77 -5.27 -18.01
N VAL A 37 -3.00 -5.28 -16.90
CA VAL A 37 -1.55 -5.00 -16.92
C VAL A 37 -0.83 -6.00 -17.82
N SER A 38 -1.18 -7.28 -17.75
CA SER A 38 -0.56 -8.32 -18.57
C SER A 38 -0.81 -8.11 -20.08
N GLU A 39 -1.99 -7.62 -20.44
CA GLU A 39 -2.32 -7.29 -21.83
C GLU A 39 -1.50 -6.09 -22.32
N GLN A 40 -1.43 -5.01 -21.53
CA GLN A 40 -0.66 -3.82 -21.89
C GLN A 40 0.85 -4.14 -22.01
N VAL A 41 1.39 -4.92 -21.08
CA VAL A 41 2.79 -5.34 -21.09
C VAL A 41 3.11 -6.21 -22.33
N LYS A 42 2.21 -7.11 -22.73
CA LYS A 42 2.37 -7.88 -23.98
C LYS A 42 2.43 -6.99 -25.22
N ALA A 43 1.68 -5.90 -25.22
CA ALA A 43 1.67 -4.97 -26.36
C ALA A 43 3.01 -4.22 -26.52
N THR A 44 3.77 -4.00 -25.44
CA THR A 44 5.10 -3.34 -25.49
C THR A 44 6.20 -4.29 -25.97
N GLY A 45 6.08 -5.59 -25.69
CA GLY A 45 6.97 -6.64 -26.20
C GLY A 45 8.32 -6.80 -25.49
N ASP A 46 8.64 -5.91 -24.52
CA ASP A 46 9.96 -5.87 -23.83
C ASP A 46 9.85 -5.95 -22.30
N ALA A 47 8.66 -6.25 -21.77
CA ALA A 47 8.41 -6.38 -20.35
C ALA A 47 7.55 -7.62 -20.04
N VAL A 48 7.51 -8.00 -18.76
CA VAL A 48 6.66 -9.09 -18.25
C VAL A 48 5.94 -8.66 -16.98
N ALA A 49 4.68 -9.04 -16.84
CA ALA A 49 3.92 -8.92 -15.61
C ALA A 49 3.91 -10.27 -14.88
N ILE A 50 4.15 -10.26 -13.57
CA ILE A 50 4.15 -11.45 -12.71
C ILE A 50 3.27 -11.20 -11.51
N ASP A 51 2.25 -12.03 -11.29
CA ASP A 51 1.51 -12.01 -10.03
C ASP A 51 2.41 -12.57 -8.91
N SER A 52 2.73 -11.70 -7.96
CA SER A 52 3.54 -12.01 -6.79
C SER A 52 2.73 -11.92 -5.48
N SER A 53 1.42 -11.80 -5.53
CA SER A 53 0.54 -11.54 -4.39
C SER A 53 0.73 -12.56 -3.26
N SER A 54 0.89 -13.85 -3.60
CA SER A 54 1.11 -14.92 -2.62
C SER A 54 2.47 -14.87 -1.90
N ARG A 55 3.40 -14.01 -2.35
CA ARG A 55 4.74 -13.89 -1.74
C ARG A 55 4.77 -12.87 -0.61
N TYR A 56 3.72 -12.07 -0.43
CA TYR A 56 3.66 -10.98 0.53
C TYR A 56 2.48 -11.11 1.47
N ALA A 57 2.72 -10.81 2.74
CA ALA A 57 1.73 -10.28 3.65
C ALA A 57 2.00 -8.79 3.83
N LEU A 58 0.94 -7.99 3.92
CA LEU A 58 1.01 -6.55 4.12
C LEU A 58 0.40 -6.22 5.48
N ILE A 59 1.21 -5.63 6.37
CA ILE A 59 0.77 -5.11 7.66
C ILE A 59 0.88 -3.59 7.62
N ALA A 60 -0.20 -2.90 7.99
CA ALA A 60 -0.23 -1.45 8.12
C ALA A 60 -0.24 -1.05 9.59
N ILE A 61 0.68 -0.16 9.99
CA ILE A 61 0.67 0.55 11.27
C ILE A 61 0.47 2.04 10.99
N GLN A 62 -0.59 2.61 11.54
CA GLN A 62 -1.05 3.95 11.20
C GLN A 62 -1.32 4.77 12.46
N GLY A 63 -1.14 6.07 12.36
CA GLY A 63 -1.41 7.01 13.44
C GLY A 63 -0.15 7.76 13.90
N PRO A 64 -0.30 8.80 14.74
CA PRO A 64 0.79 9.71 15.11
C PRO A 64 1.95 9.02 15.85
N ALA A 65 1.68 7.92 16.57
CA ALA A 65 2.71 7.11 17.26
C ALA A 65 3.35 6.02 16.39
N SER A 66 2.92 5.84 15.14
CA SER A 66 3.32 4.71 14.28
C SER A 66 4.85 4.58 14.15
N ARG A 67 5.56 5.70 13.98
CA ARG A 67 7.03 5.72 13.88
C ARG A 67 7.69 5.32 15.21
N GLU A 68 7.25 5.89 16.33
CA GLU A 68 7.78 5.58 17.64
C GLU A 68 7.65 4.10 17.99
N VAL A 69 6.51 3.51 17.64
CA VAL A 69 6.21 2.09 17.87
C VAL A 69 7.01 1.18 16.95
N LEU A 70 7.18 1.54 15.68
CA LEU A 70 7.84 0.70 14.69
C LEU A 70 9.37 0.79 14.76
N GLN A 71 9.94 1.96 15.11
CA GLN A 71 11.40 2.19 15.10
C GLN A 71 12.20 1.18 15.94
N PRO A 72 11.78 0.76 17.15
CA PRO A 72 12.51 -0.24 17.93
C PRO A 72 12.55 -1.64 17.29
N LEU A 73 11.69 -1.93 16.32
CA LEU A 73 11.56 -3.22 15.67
C LEU A 73 12.38 -3.33 14.38
N THR A 74 13.01 -2.24 13.95
CA THR A 74 13.72 -2.19 12.66
C THR A 74 15.04 -1.42 12.79
N GLY A 75 16.03 -1.84 11.99
CA GLY A 75 17.25 -1.05 11.81
C GLY A 75 17.14 -0.01 10.68
N VAL A 76 16.00 0.09 10.02
CA VAL A 76 15.72 1.14 9.03
C VAL A 76 15.48 2.45 9.77
N GLU A 77 16.16 3.53 9.39
CA GLU A 77 15.84 4.86 9.93
C GLU A 77 14.53 5.35 9.28
N LEU A 78 13.43 5.22 10.02
CA LEU A 78 12.10 5.52 9.53
C LEU A 78 11.88 7.00 9.24
N ALA A 79 12.61 7.88 9.92
CA ALA A 79 12.54 9.32 9.68
C ALA A 79 13.08 9.72 8.29
N ASP A 80 13.99 8.91 7.72
CA ASP A 80 14.58 9.16 6.41
C ASP A 80 13.68 8.71 5.25
N ILE A 81 12.61 7.96 5.53
CA ILE A 81 11.65 7.57 4.51
C ILE A 81 10.69 8.74 4.27
N ALA A 82 10.78 9.38 3.10
CA ALA A 82 9.83 10.42 2.72
C ALA A 82 8.43 9.83 2.46
N PRO A 83 7.33 10.61 2.58
CA PRO A 83 5.98 10.15 2.20
C PRO A 83 5.97 9.55 0.78
N PHE A 84 5.31 8.41 0.61
CA PHE A 84 5.27 7.59 -0.62
C PHE A 84 6.62 6.99 -1.05
N TRP A 85 7.63 7.03 -0.19
CA TRP A 85 8.90 6.33 -0.40
C TRP A 85 8.93 5.05 0.43
N PHE A 86 9.94 4.23 0.18
CA PHE A 86 10.16 2.97 0.90
C PHE A 86 11.65 2.71 1.13
N SER A 87 11.92 1.82 2.07
CA SER A 87 13.26 1.29 2.32
C SER A 87 13.19 -0.23 2.51
N HIS A 88 14.30 -0.90 2.21
CA HIS A 88 14.46 -2.33 2.48
C HIS A 88 15.20 -2.54 3.79
N GLY A 89 14.79 -3.55 4.55
CA GLY A 89 15.45 -3.91 5.80
C GLY A 89 14.79 -5.11 6.46
N GLU A 90 14.77 -5.09 7.78
CA GLU A 90 14.09 -6.10 8.59
C GLU A 90 13.15 -5.43 9.60
N VAL A 91 12.03 -6.07 9.88
CA VAL A 91 11.11 -5.70 10.97
C VAL A 91 10.90 -6.95 11.84
N ALA A 92 11.18 -6.86 13.13
CA ALA A 92 11.12 -7.98 14.08
C ALA A 92 11.86 -9.25 13.56
N ASN A 93 13.04 -9.05 12.95
CA ASN A 93 13.87 -10.07 12.28
C ASN A 93 13.17 -10.76 11.09
N ALA A 94 12.16 -10.15 10.49
CA ALA A 94 11.60 -10.55 9.22
C ALA A 94 12.11 -9.62 8.13
N ARG A 95 12.63 -10.17 7.01
CA ARG A 95 13.00 -9.36 5.85
C ARG A 95 11.77 -8.58 5.38
N ALA A 96 11.90 -7.27 5.20
CA ALA A 96 10.79 -6.38 4.93
C ALA A 96 11.12 -5.32 3.88
N THR A 97 10.10 -4.86 3.19
CA THR A 97 10.06 -3.53 2.56
C THR A 97 9.13 -2.67 3.41
N VAL A 98 9.62 -1.56 3.92
CA VAL A 98 8.86 -0.62 4.76
C VAL A 98 8.58 0.61 3.91
N ALA A 99 7.31 0.87 3.63
CA ALA A 99 6.86 2.03 2.88
C ALA A 99 6.17 3.03 3.81
N ARG A 100 6.43 4.32 3.63
CA ARG A 100 5.72 5.38 4.36
C ARG A 100 4.47 5.77 3.58
N THR A 101 3.50 4.89 3.64
CA THR A 101 2.20 4.98 2.98
C THR A 101 1.11 4.57 3.96
N GLY A 102 -0.15 4.89 3.64
CA GLY A 102 -1.30 4.54 4.45
C GLY A 102 -2.61 5.03 3.86
N TYR A 103 -3.71 4.75 4.57
CA TYR A 103 -5.06 5.03 4.11
C TYR A 103 -5.92 5.57 5.27
N THR A 104 -5.37 6.49 6.06
CA THR A 104 -6.04 7.02 7.27
C THR A 104 -5.96 8.55 7.41
N GLY A 105 -5.17 9.21 6.54
CA GLY A 105 -4.87 10.63 6.68
C GLY A 105 -3.78 10.95 7.72
N GLU A 106 -3.40 9.97 8.54
CA GLU A 106 -2.32 10.09 9.51
C GLU A 106 -1.00 9.54 8.95
N ASP A 107 0.11 9.86 9.61
CA ASP A 107 1.41 9.25 9.30
C ASP A 107 1.37 7.75 9.62
N GLY A 108 2.09 6.95 8.84
CA GLY A 108 2.08 5.52 9.01
C GLY A 108 2.98 4.79 8.05
N TYR A 109 3.05 3.47 8.24
CA TYR A 109 3.90 2.60 7.45
C TYR A 109 3.13 1.34 7.02
N GLU A 110 3.41 0.91 5.81
CA GLU A 110 2.97 -0.38 5.26
C GLU A 110 4.19 -1.28 5.11
N ILE A 111 4.11 -2.48 5.66
CA ILE A 111 5.22 -3.40 5.83
C ILE A 111 4.96 -4.65 5.02
N PHE A 112 5.72 -4.82 3.93
CA PHE A 112 5.65 -6.00 3.06
C PHE A 112 6.63 -7.04 3.57
N ILE A 113 6.15 -8.21 3.95
CA ILE A 113 6.92 -9.31 4.54
C ILE A 113 6.54 -10.66 3.94
N PRO A 114 7.36 -11.71 4.08
CA PRO A 114 6.95 -13.07 3.76
C PRO A 114 5.73 -13.47 4.60
N PRO A 115 4.73 -14.16 4.02
CA PRO A 115 3.48 -14.50 4.72
C PRO A 115 3.66 -15.31 6.01
N ASN A 116 4.65 -16.19 6.05
CA ASN A 116 4.98 -17.02 7.23
C ASN A 116 5.55 -16.20 8.40
N MET A 117 5.87 -14.92 8.20
CA MET A 117 6.36 -14.01 9.25
C MET A 117 5.27 -13.06 9.74
N ALA A 118 4.07 -13.08 9.16
CA ALA A 118 3.01 -12.12 9.44
C ALA A 118 2.60 -12.10 10.92
N ASP A 119 2.33 -13.27 11.51
CA ASP A 119 1.94 -13.37 12.93
C ASP A 119 3.04 -12.81 13.85
N ARG A 120 4.29 -13.18 13.60
CA ARG A 120 5.43 -12.70 14.39
C ARG A 120 5.54 -11.16 14.36
N VAL A 121 5.47 -10.56 13.19
CA VAL A 121 5.58 -9.10 13.04
C VAL A 121 4.37 -8.40 13.66
N TRP A 122 3.18 -8.94 13.46
CA TRP A 122 1.94 -8.45 14.08
C TRP A 122 2.04 -8.41 15.59
N GLN A 123 2.44 -9.53 16.23
CA GLN A 123 2.60 -9.60 17.70
C GLN A 123 3.68 -8.64 18.21
N ALA A 124 4.81 -8.52 17.49
CA ALA A 124 5.87 -7.59 17.86
C ALA A 124 5.40 -6.13 17.83
N ILE A 125 4.61 -5.74 16.84
CA ILE A 125 4.03 -4.39 16.74
C ILE A 125 3.06 -4.14 17.90
N LEU A 126 2.16 -5.06 18.19
CA LEU A 126 1.23 -4.92 19.31
C LEU A 126 1.95 -4.83 20.67
N GLU A 127 3.02 -5.61 20.86
CA GLU A 127 3.83 -5.55 22.08
C GLU A 127 4.56 -4.21 22.20
N SER A 128 5.24 -3.77 21.13
CA SER A 128 5.95 -2.48 21.09
C SER A 128 5.01 -1.29 21.30
N GLY A 129 3.77 -1.42 20.82
CA GLY A 129 2.76 -0.36 20.86
C GLY A 129 1.90 -0.30 22.12
N ARG A 130 2.14 -1.17 23.12
CA ARG A 130 1.30 -1.20 24.34
C ARG A 130 1.23 0.14 25.07
N SER A 131 2.35 0.83 25.19
CA SER A 131 2.43 2.12 25.86
C SER A 131 1.86 3.28 25.05
N ALA A 132 1.61 3.06 23.77
CA ALA A 132 1.03 4.01 22.83
C ALA A 132 -0.43 3.67 22.47
N ASP A 133 -1.05 2.75 23.21
CA ASP A 133 -2.43 2.30 23.02
C ASP A 133 -2.73 1.79 21.59
N VAL A 134 -1.75 1.11 20.98
CA VAL A 134 -1.95 0.49 19.65
C VAL A 134 -2.95 -0.64 19.75
N VAL A 135 -3.97 -0.59 18.91
CA VAL A 135 -5.04 -1.58 18.85
C VAL A 135 -5.23 -2.12 17.44
N PRO A 136 -5.63 -3.40 17.29
CA PRO A 136 -6.08 -3.91 16.01
C PRO A 136 -7.26 -3.13 15.45
N ALA A 137 -7.19 -2.73 14.19
CA ALA A 137 -8.26 -2.01 13.50
C ALA A 137 -8.93 -2.91 12.45
N GLY A 138 -10.25 -2.98 12.49
CA GLY A 138 -11.04 -3.70 11.49
C GLY A 138 -11.36 -2.87 10.25
N LEU A 139 -12.00 -3.49 9.27
CA LEU A 139 -12.39 -2.84 8.01
C LEU A 139 -13.30 -1.63 8.21
N GLY A 140 -14.20 -1.67 9.20
CA GLY A 140 -15.06 -0.52 9.51
C GLY A 140 -14.26 0.71 9.97
N ALA A 141 -13.23 0.52 10.81
CA ALA A 141 -12.34 1.61 11.21
C ALA A 141 -11.54 2.14 10.01
N ARG A 142 -11.01 1.25 9.16
CA ARG A 142 -10.32 1.62 7.92
C ARG A 142 -11.20 2.49 7.02
N ASP A 143 -12.46 2.10 6.82
CA ASP A 143 -13.40 2.83 5.96
C ASP A 143 -13.76 4.20 6.54
N THR A 144 -14.01 4.30 7.84
CA THR A 144 -14.28 5.58 8.50
C THR A 144 -13.08 6.53 8.40
N LEU A 145 -11.89 6.06 8.72
CA LEU A 145 -10.68 6.88 8.71
C LEU A 145 -10.34 7.41 7.31
N ARG A 146 -10.38 6.54 6.28
CA ARG A 146 -10.12 6.97 4.91
C ARG A 146 -11.15 7.99 4.43
N LEU A 147 -12.43 7.82 4.81
CA LEU A 147 -13.51 8.72 4.42
C LEU A 147 -13.33 10.10 5.06
N GLU A 148 -13.03 10.17 6.36
CA GLU A 148 -12.72 11.42 7.06
C GLU A 148 -11.50 12.13 6.45
N ALA A 149 -10.51 11.38 5.96
CA ALA A 149 -9.35 11.89 5.25
C ALA A 149 -9.64 12.24 3.76
N SER A 150 -10.88 12.11 3.31
CA SER A 150 -11.29 12.33 1.92
C SER A 150 -10.57 11.45 0.88
N MET A 151 -10.12 10.26 1.28
CA MET A 151 -9.54 9.26 0.39
C MET A 151 -10.64 8.46 -0.30
N ARG A 152 -10.50 8.26 -1.61
CA ARG A 152 -11.47 7.50 -2.43
C ARG A 152 -11.30 6.00 -2.20
N LEU A 153 -12.40 5.27 -2.34
CA LEU A 153 -12.43 3.81 -2.35
C LEU A 153 -12.97 3.36 -3.70
N TYR A 154 -12.16 2.59 -4.43
CA TYR A 154 -12.62 2.01 -5.70
C TYR A 154 -13.81 1.06 -5.48
N GLY A 155 -14.80 1.20 -6.34
CA GLY A 155 -16.08 0.48 -6.24
C GLY A 155 -17.14 1.19 -5.38
N ASN A 156 -16.77 2.26 -4.65
CA ASN A 156 -17.69 3.08 -3.86
C ASN A 156 -17.73 4.53 -4.37
N ASP A 157 -16.57 5.17 -4.43
CA ASP A 157 -16.46 6.61 -4.73
C ASP A 157 -15.93 6.85 -6.15
N ILE A 158 -15.22 5.90 -6.71
CA ILE A 158 -14.66 5.89 -8.07
C ILE A 158 -14.81 4.49 -8.68
N ASP A 159 -15.09 4.44 -9.98
CA ASP A 159 -15.23 3.20 -10.75
C ASP A 159 -15.05 3.48 -12.26
N GLU A 160 -15.37 2.50 -13.10
CA GLU A 160 -15.26 2.61 -14.57
C GLU A 160 -16.25 3.62 -15.20
N SER A 161 -17.17 4.19 -14.44
CA SER A 161 -18.07 5.26 -14.88
C SER A 161 -17.62 6.67 -14.48
N THR A 162 -16.60 6.77 -13.62
CA THR A 162 -16.11 8.03 -13.04
C THR A 162 -14.79 8.44 -13.70
N THR A 163 -14.72 9.66 -14.19
CA THR A 163 -13.46 10.22 -14.72
C THR A 163 -12.57 10.78 -13.60
N VAL A 164 -11.26 10.90 -13.87
CA VAL A 164 -10.30 11.47 -12.92
C VAL A 164 -10.68 12.92 -12.54
N LEU A 165 -11.25 13.68 -13.46
CA LEU A 165 -11.66 15.05 -13.21
C LEU A 165 -12.92 15.13 -12.34
N GLU A 166 -13.92 14.29 -12.58
CA GLU A 166 -15.13 14.19 -11.74
C GLU A 166 -14.81 13.75 -10.31
N ALA A 167 -13.80 12.87 -10.13
CA ALA A 167 -13.32 12.44 -8.83
C ALA A 167 -12.52 13.52 -8.07
N GLY A 168 -12.24 14.67 -8.69
CA GLY A 168 -11.38 15.72 -8.12
C GLY A 168 -9.92 15.31 -8.00
N LEU A 169 -9.46 14.36 -8.82
CA LEU A 169 -8.11 13.79 -8.81
C LEU A 169 -7.27 14.27 -10.02
N GLY A 170 -7.66 15.36 -10.67
CA GLY A 170 -6.93 15.90 -11.82
C GLY A 170 -5.45 16.21 -11.55
N TRP A 171 -5.06 16.39 -10.31
CA TRP A 171 -3.68 16.62 -9.88
C TRP A 171 -2.77 15.39 -10.04
N ILE A 172 -3.31 14.19 -10.20
CA ILE A 172 -2.51 12.95 -10.42
C ILE A 172 -2.19 12.71 -11.90
N ILE A 173 -2.79 13.50 -12.80
CA ILE A 173 -2.50 13.42 -14.24
C ILE A 173 -1.21 14.18 -14.49
N GLY A 174 -0.19 13.47 -14.98
CA GLY A 174 1.12 14.03 -15.34
C GLY A 174 1.13 14.68 -16.72
#